data_e958ece7c83f770db23ace4fc6bd3b12
#
_entry.id   e958ece7c83f770db23ace4fc6bd3b12
#
_cell.length_a   1.000
_cell.length_b   1.000
_cell.length_c   1.000
_cell.angle_alpha   90.00
_cell.angle_beta   90.00
_cell.angle_gamma   90.00
#
_symmetry.space_group_name_H-M   'P 1'
#
loop_
_entity.id
_entity.type
_entity.pdbx_description
1 polymer ?
#
loop_
_entity_poly.entity_id
_entity_poly.type
_entity_poly.pdbx_seq_one_letter_code
_entity_poly.pdbx_strand_id
1 'polypeptide(L)'
;MSIFIELTVNTTHIGGDLVSDILWGYTDSGVVISDVQDVIQLAKDGRAWDYADESIFSADKTVLVKAYFPIESAVQTLKMVERDLAQLKVNSPLDLGSLETVKREIDGDLWREQWKEHFKPIHIGKVVIVPEWIEYKEKNGEIKVLLDSNMAFGTGEHETTSMCVEMLDKYVKADDTVLDVGCGSGILGITASKLGANKVIMTDIDECAVTATEHNMRLNNVANGTVLLKNLLDDNSVKGQVIACNIMAEVLMAFAPFIGGNLTDGGIIILSGILVEKLDAVKKAYLDAGFTFVEQKIKGEWSALVVKKGVN
;
A
#
# COMPACT_ATOMS: atom_id res chain seq x y z
N MET A 1 22.34 -3.10 -14.73
CA MET A 1 21.27 -3.54 -15.69
C MET A 1 20.72 -4.85 -15.20
N SER A 2 19.54 -4.83 -14.60
CA SER A 2 18.83 -6.05 -14.21
C SER A 2 17.94 -6.47 -15.39
N ILE A 3 18.33 -7.53 -16.10
CA ILE A 3 17.56 -8.08 -17.21
C ILE A 3 16.63 -9.15 -16.65
N PHE A 4 15.36 -9.10 -17.04
CA PHE A 4 14.35 -10.08 -16.69
C PHE A 4 13.76 -10.74 -17.93
N ILE A 5 13.27 -11.95 -17.75
CA ILE A 5 12.40 -12.61 -18.74
C ILE A 5 10.96 -12.46 -18.26
N GLU A 6 10.14 -11.74 -19.02
CA GLU A 6 8.68 -11.77 -18.88
C GLU A 6 8.18 -13.05 -19.54
N LEU A 7 7.51 -13.90 -18.77
CA LEU A 7 6.75 -15.03 -19.25
C LEU A 7 5.28 -14.65 -19.27
N THR A 8 4.63 -14.71 -20.44
CA THR A 8 3.19 -14.54 -20.58
C THR A 8 2.57 -15.89 -20.90
N VAL A 9 1.54 -16.28 -20.15
CA VAL A 9 0.76 -17.51 -20.37
C VAL A 9 -0.65 -17.14 -20.81
N ASN A 10 -1.11 -17.69 -21.93
CA ASN A 10 -2.48 -17.49 -22.43
C ASN A 10 -3.41 -18.54 -21.81
N THR A 11 -4.46 -18.11 -21.14
CA THR A 11 -5.39 -19.00 -20.46
C THR A 11 -6.84 -18.48 -20.56
N THR A 12 -7.76 -19.13 -19.86
CA THR A 12 -9.16 -18.70 -19.70
C THR A 12 -9.36 -18.01 -18.36
N HIS A 13 -10.51 -17.39 -18.14
CA HIS A 13 -10.89 -16.81 -16.85
C HIS A 13 -10.74 -17.83 -15.70
N ILE A 14 -11.24 -19.05 -15.89
CA ILE A 14 -11.13 -20.14 -14.89
C ILE A 14 -9.67 -20.60 -14.70
N GLY A 15 -8.86 -20.54 -15.76
CA GLY A 15 -7.45 -20.93 -15.72
C GLY A 15 -6.52 -19.89 -15.09
N GLY A 16 -6.96 -18.63 -15.00
CA GLY A 16 -6.14 -17.52 -14.52
C GLY A 16 -5.54 -17.76 -13.14
N ASP A 17 -6.36 -18.10 -12.17
CA ASP A 17 -5.91 -18.38 -10.79
C ASP A 17 -4.99 -19.60 -10.72
N LEU A 18 -5.32 -20.69 -11.42
CA LEU A 18 -4.50 -21.90 -11.41
C LEU A 18 -3.12 -21.70 -12.04
N VAL A 19 -3.05 -20.92 -13.11
CA VAL A 19 -1.78 -20.52 -13.74
C VAL A 19 -0.99 -19.59 -12.82
N SER A 20 -1.66 -18.63 -12.21
CA SER A 20 -1.07 -17.70 -11.25
C SER A 20 -0.44 -18.42 -10.07
N ASP A 21 -1.13 -19.39 -9.47
CA ASP A 21 -0.62 -20.20 -8.36
C ASP A 21 0.66 -20.95 -8.73
N ILE A 22 0.71 -21.53 -9.94
CA ILE A 22 1.93 -22.17 -10.43
C ILE A 22 3.06 -21.14 -10.54
N LEU A 23 2.80 -19.99 -11.15
CA LEU A 23 3.84 -18.97 -11.37
C LEU A 23 4.36 -18.38 -10.06
N TRP A 24 3.49 -18.16 -9.07
CA TRP A 24 3.90 -17.73 -7.73
C TRP A 24 4.86 -18.69 -7.03
N GLY A 25 4.79 -19.98 -7.33
CA GLY A 25 5.74 -20.97 -6.81
C GLY A 25 7.17 -20.83 -7.36
N TYR A 26 7.38 -19.96 -8.35
CA TYR A 26 8.64 -19.85 -9.07
C TYR A 26 9.23 -18.44 -9.14
N THR A 27 8.51 -17.41 -8.71
CA THR A 27 8.97 -16.02 -8.75
C THR A 27 8.64 -15.25 -7.50
N ASP A 28 9.59 -14.43 -7.05
CA ASP A 28 9.39 -13.43 -6.00
C ASP A 28 9.12 -12.02 -6.58
N SER A 29 9.12 -11.91 -7.93
CA SER A 29 9.01 -10.63 -8.63
C SER A 29 7.57 -10.24 -9.01
N GLY A 30 6.60 -11.02 -8.53
CA GLY A 30 5.16 -10.76 -8.75
C GLY A 30 4.59 -11.49 -9.97
N VAL A 31 3.26 -11.68 -9.92
CA VAL A 31 2.43 -12.23 -11.00
C VAL A 31 1.32 -11.23 -11.32
N VAL A 32 1.08 -10.99 -12.60
CA VAL A 32 0.04 -10.08 -13.10
C VAL A 32 -0.98 -10.86 -13.90
N ILE A 33 -2.25 -10.77 -13.54
CA ILE A 33 -3.37 -11.32 -14.32
C ILE A 33 -4.05 -10.17 -15.07
N SER A 34 -4.16 -10.31 -16.38
CA SER A 34 -4.90 -9.38 -17.24
C SER A 34 -6.13 -10.11 -17.77
N ASP A 35 -7.28 -9.84 -17.14
CA ASP A 35 -8.58 -10.41 -17.51
C ASP A 35 -9.56 -9.28 -17.86
N VAL A 36 -10.04 -9.28 -19.09
CA VAL A 36 -11.03 -8.30 -19.56
C VAL A 36 -12.38 -8.50 -18.87
N GLN A 37 -12.68 -9.72 -18.42
CA GLN A 37 -13.96 -10.00 -17.72
C GLN A 37 -14.03 -9.30 -16.37
N ASP A 38 -12.91 -9.17 -15.66
CA ASP A 38 -12.85 -8.43 -14.38
C ASP A 38 -13.19 -6.95 -14.60
N VAL A 39 -12.67 -6.35 -15.68
CA VAL A 39 -12.97 -4.96 -16.05
C VAL A 39 -14.45 -4.80 -16.43
N ILE A 40 -15.01 -5.76 -17.18
CA ILE A 40 -16.44 -5.75 -17.56
C ILE A 40 -17.33 -5.92 -16.31
N GLN A 41 -16.94 -6.75 -15.36
CA GLN A 41 -17.69 -6.96 -14.13
C GLN A 41 -17.67 -5.70 -13.24
N LEU A 42 -16.50 -5.07 -13.07
CA LEU A 42 -16.38 -3.80 -12.35
C LEU A 42 -17.23 -2.68 -12.98
N ALA A 43 -17.29 -2.64 -14.33
CA ALA A 43 -18.13 -1.69 -15.04
C ALA A 43 -19.65 -1.94 -14.81
N LYS A 44 -20.09 -3.20 -14.74
CA LYS A 44 -21.49 -3.57 -14.47
C LYS A 44 -21.91 -3.26 -13.03
N ASP A 45 -21.02 -3.39 -12.08
CA ASP A 45 -21.26 -3.14 -10.65
C ASP A 45 -21.33 -1.63 -10.31
N GLY A 46 -21.30 -0.76 -11.33
CA GLY A 46 -21.36 0.71 -11.15
C GLY A 46 -20.08 1.30 -10.56
N ARG A 47 -19.02 0.52 -10.52
CA ARG A 47 -17.65 0.90 -10.11
C ARG A 47 -16.82 1.36 -11.31
N ALA A 48 -17.50 1.80 -12.38
CA ALA A 48 -16.85 2.17 -13.63
C ALA A 48 -15.93 3.38 -13.43
N TRP A 49 -14.71 3.22 -13.85
CA TRP A 49 -13.83 4.34 -14.12
C TRP A 49 -14.38 5.12 -15.33
N ASP A 50 -14.29 6.43 -15.31
CA ASP A 50 -14.74 7.33 -16.39
C ASP A 50 -13.98 7.13 -17.73
N TYR A 51 -13.20 6.04 -17.89
CA TYR A 51 -12.32 5.75 -19.01
C TYR A 51 -12.39 4.30 -19.55
N ALA A 52 -13.47 3.58 -19.37
CA ALA A 52 -13.65 2.31 -20.07
C ALA A 52 -13.94 2.61 -21.54
N ASP A 53 -12.93 2.44 -22.41
CA ASP A 53 -13.08 2.53 -23.86
C ASP A 53 -14.03 1.41 -24.35
N GLU A 54 -14.98 1.74 -25.21
CA GLU A 54 -15.94 0.77 -25.78
C GLU A 54 -15.24 -0.42 -26.49
N SER A 55 -13.98 -0.26 -26.90
CA SER A 55 -13.17 -1.33 -27.49
C SER A 55 -12.90 -2.50 -26.54
N ILE A 56 -12.96 -2.28 -25.21
CA ILE A 56 -12.75 -3.32 -24.19
C ILE A 56 -13.86 -4.38 -24.26
N PHE A 57 -15.09 -3.99 -24.61
CA PHE A 57 -16.23 -4.92 -24.72
C PHE A 57 -16.16 -5.82 -25.97
N SER A 58 -15.31 -5.50 -26.92
CA SER A 58 -15.09 -6.28 -28.14
C SER A 58 -13.76 -7.05 -28.13
N ALA A 59 -12.98 -6.96 -27.05
CA ALA A 59 -11.68 -7.59 -26.93
C ALA A 59 -11.77 -9.13 -26.83
N ASP A 60 -10.71 -9.79 -27.24
CA ASP A 60 -10.52 -11.23 -27.07
C ASP A 60 -10.64 -11.62 -25.58
N LYS A 61 -11.39 -12.67 -25.31
CA LYS A 61 -11.60 -13.18 -23.94
C LYS A 61 -10.41 -13.96 -23.38
N THR A 62 -9.29 -13.94 -24.04
CA THR A 62 -8.06 -14.58 -23.58
C THR A 62 -7.52 -13.86 -22.35
N VAL A 63 -7.32 -14.61 -21.28
CA VAL A 63 -6.68 -14.11 -20.07
C VAL A 63 -5.17 -14.28 -20.20
N LEU A 64 -4.43 -13.24 -19.86
CA LEU A 64 -2.97 -13.24 -19.88
C LEU A 64 -2.46 -13.25 -18.43
N VAL A 65 -1.69 -14.28 -18.08
CA VAL A 65 -0.99 -14.33 -16.78
C VAL A 65 0.50 -14.12 -17.04
N LYS A 66 1.09 -13.11 -16.42
CA LYS A 66 2.49 -12.72 -16.61
C LYS A 66 3.27 -12.91 -15.31
N ALA A 67 4.51 -13.39 -15.44
CA ALA A 67 5.48 -13.47 -14.36
C ALA A 67 6.86 -13.05 -14.84
N TYR A 68 7.69 -12.59 -13.91
CA TYR A 68 9.00 -12.01 -14.21
C TYR A 68 10.08 -12.81 -13.52
N PHE A 69 11.15 -13.16 -14.26
CA PHE A 69 12.23 -14.01 -13.78
C PHE A 69 13.58 -13.34 -14.06
N PRO A 70 14.47 -13.20 -13.05
CA PRO A 70 15.83 -12.73 -13.30
C PRO A 70 16.53 -13.61 -14.34
N ILE A 71 17.24 -12.99 -15.29
CA ILE A 71 17.83 -13.69 -16.44
C ILE A 71 18.79 -14.80 -16.02
N GLU A 72 19.48 -14.63 -14.87
CA GLU A 72 20.46 -15.57 -14.35
C GLU A 72 19.82 -16.92 -13.98
N SER A 73 18.59 -16.93 -13.51
CA SER A 73 17.86 -18.14 -13.09
C SER A 73 16.80 -18.57 -14.12
N ALA A 74 16.45 -17.70 -15.07
CA ALA A 74 15.30 -17.88 -15.95
C ALA A 74 15.31 -19.19 -16.73
N VAL A 75 16.46 -19.63 -17.28
CA VAL A 75 16.52 -20.79 -18.19
C VAL A 75 16.07 -22.08 -17.50
N GLN A 76 16.48 -22.28 -16.26
CA GLN A 76 16.12 -23.49 -15.49
C GLN A 76 14.72 -23.39 -14.93
N THR A 77 14.35 -22.25 -14.39
CA THR A 77 13.03 -21.97 -13.80
C THR A 77 11.93 -22.08 -14.83
N LEU A 78 12.10 -21.50 -16.01
CA LEU A 78 11.10 -21.55 -17.10
C LEU A 78 10.84 -22.97 -17.59
N LYS A 79 11.84 -23.85 -17.64
CA LYS A 79 11.64 -25.28 -17.96
C LYS A 79 10.77 -26.00 -16.91
N MET A 80 10.93 -25.65 -15.65
CA MET A 80 10.11 -26.21 -14.58
C MET A 80 8.66 -25.70 -14.66
N VAL A 81 8.48 -24.41 -14.89
CA VAL A 81 7.17 -23.78 -15.12
C VAL A 81 6.44 -24.44 -16.31
N GLU A 82 7.12 -24.57 -17.46
CA GLU A 82 6.52 -25.21 -18.64
C GLU A 82 6.11 -26.66 -18.40
N ARG A 83 6.91 -27.41 -17.64
CA ARG A 83 6.55 -28.77 -17.23
C ARG A 83 5.30 -28.78 -16.37
N ASP A 84 5.19 -27.90 -15.38
CA ASP A 84 4.05 -27.87 -14.45
C ASP A 84 2.78 -27.35 -15.14
N LEU A 85 2.89 -26.40 -16.06
CA LEU A 85 1.79 -25.98 -16.94
C LEU A 85 1.30 -27.13 -17.83
N ALA A 86 2.23 -27.93 -18.39
CA ALA A 86 1.87 -29.11 -19.17
C ALA A 86 1.15 -30.17 -18.32
N GLN A 87 1.60 -30.40 -17.09
CA GLN A 87 0.93 -31.29 -16.14
C GLN A 87 -0.45 -30.77 -15.74
N LEU A 88 -0.60 -29.47 -15.49
CA LEU A 88 -1.88 -28.83 -15.22
C LEU A 88 -2.85 -29.08 -16.37
N LYS A 89 -2.41 -28.88 -17.62
CA LYS A 89 -3.23 -29.10 -18.83
C LYS A 89 -3.73 -30.52 -18.95
N VAL A 90 -2.92 -31.53 -18.59
CA VAL A 90 -3.27 -32.94 -18.69
C VAL A 90 -4.21 -33.38 -17.55
N ASN A 91 -3.99 -32.85 -16.34
CA ASN A 91 -4.66 -33.33 -15.13
C ASN A 91 -5.94 -32.54 -14.81
N SER A 92 -6.13 -31.35 -15.36
CA SER A 92 -7.30 -30.52 -15.08
C SER A 92 -8.51 -30.97 -15.92
N PRO A 93 -9.68 -31.13 -15.30
CA PRO A 93 -10.93 -31.34 -16.03
C PRO A 93 -11.53 -30.04 -16.60
N LEU A 94 -10.92 -28.89 -16.29
CA LEU A 94 -11.41 -27.56 -16.68
C LEU A 94 -10.82 -27.15 -18.03
N ASP A 95 -11.55 -26.32 -18.78
CA ASP A 95 -11.01 -25.69 -19.98
C ASP A 95 -10.06 -24.56 -19.59
N LEU A 96 -8.78 -24.80 -19.76
CA LEU A 96 -7.70 -23.84 -19.45
C LEU A 96 -7.22 -23.08 -20.67
N GLY A 97 -7.83 -23.26 -21.83
CA GLY A 97 -7.38 -22.65 -23.07
C GLY A 97 -6.06 -23.24 -23.61
N SER A 98 -5.29 -22.43 -24.32
CA SER A 98 -4.09 -22.93 -25.00
C SER A 98 -2.94 -23.25 -24.06
N LEU A 99 -2.78 -22.54 -22.97
CA LEU A 99 -1.59 -22.46 -22.09
C LEU A 99 -0.30 -22.21 -22.89
N GLU A 100 -0.42 -21.56 -24.05
CA GLU A 100 0.74 -21.12 -24.81
C GLU A 100 1.54 -20.07 -24.02
N THR A 101 2.85 -20.21 -24.10
CA THR A 101 3.78 -19.33 -23.41
C THR A 101 4.53 -18.44 -24.39
N VAL A 102 4.60 -17.16 -24.08
CA VAL A 102 5.44 -16.19 -24.80
C VAL A 102 6.50 -15.68 -23.83
N LYS A 103 7.76 -15.65 -24.28
CA LYS A 103 8.89 -15.15 -23.51
C LYS A 103 9.42 -13.87 -24.16
N ARG A 104 9.62 -12.86 -23.34
CA ARG A 104 10.20 -11.59 -23.77
C ARG A 104 11.29 -11.16 -22.79
N GLU A 105 12.45 -10.82 -23.32
CA GLU A 105 13.48 -10.16 -22.51
C GLU A 105 13.05 -8.71 -22.28
N ILE A 106 13.10 -8.29 -21.03
CA ILE A 106 12.81 -6.91 -20.62
C ILE A 106 13.98 -6.35 -19.84
N ASP A 107 14.32 -5.12 -20.14
CA ASP A 107 15.22 -4.35 -19.32
C ASP A 107 14.44 -3.80 -18.10
N GLY A 108 14.77 -4.31 -16.92
CA GLY A 108 14.10 -3.91 -15.70
C GLY A 108 14.31 -2.42 -15.35
N ASP A 109 15.37 -1.81 -15.85
CA ASP A 109 15.63 -0.39 -15.67
C ASP A 109 14.73 0.44 -16.59
N LEU A 110 14.56 0.02 -17.87
CA LEU A 110 13.61 0.65 -18.80
C LEU A 110 12.15 0.47 -18.35
N TRP A 111 11.81 -0.69 -17.83
CA TRP A 111 10.47 -0.94 -17.30
C TRP A 111 10.17 -0.04 -16.09
N ARG A 112 11.14 0.12 -15.19
CA ARG A 112 11.04 1.08 -14.05
C ARG A 112 10.90 2.52 -14.53
N GLU A 113 11.56 2.90 -15.62
CA GLU A 113 11.46 4.25 -16.17
C GLU A 113 10.10 4.52 -16.81
N GLN A 114 9.56 3.57 -17.58
CA GLN A 114 8.21 3.69 -18.16
C GLN A 114 7.13 3.76 -17.08
N TRP A 115 7.29 2.98 -16.00
CA TRP A 115 6.38 3.03 -14.86
C TRP A 115 6.40 4.40 -14.15
N LYS A 116 7.58 5.01 -14.01
CA LYS A 116 7.75 6.35 -13.44
C LYS A 116 7.00 7.46 -14.18
N GLU A 117 6.81 7.33 -15.48
CA GLU A 117 6.09 8.34 -16.29
C GLU A 117 4.60 8.47 -15.92
N HIS A 118 4.02 7.44 -15.32
CA HIS A 118 2.61 7.43 -14.92
C HIS A 118 2.38 8.12 -13.56
N PHE A 119 3.42 8.33 -12.77
CA PHE A 119 3.29 8.98 -11.47
C PHE A 119 3.20 10.50 -11.59
N LYS A 120 2.30 11.07 -10.80
CA LYS A 120 2.11 12.51 -10.70
C LYS A 120 2.14 12.93 -9.22
N PRO A 121 2.48 14.18 -8.91
CA PRO A 121 2.32 14.70 -7.55
C PRO A 121 0.87 14.59 -7.09
N ILE A 122 0.65 14.06 -5.88
CA ILE A 122 -0.67 13.84 -5.30
C ILE A 122 -0.94 14.95 -4.30
N HIS A 123 -2.00 15.71 -4.52
CA HIS A 123 -2.40 16.81 -3.64
C HIS A 123 -3.43 16.34 -2.61
N ILE A 124 -3.11 16.48 -1.33
CA ILE A 124 -3.97 16.11 -0.19
C ILE A 124 -4.03 17.32 0.76
N GLY A 125 -5.05 18.17 0.62
CA GLY A 125 -5.11 19.42 1.34
C GLY A 125 -3.91 20.33 1.00
N LYS A 126 -3.13 20.74 2.00
CA LYS A 126 -1.88 21.50 1.77
C LYS A 126 -0.64 20.61 1.59
N VAL A 127 -0.76 19.30 1.79
CA VAL A 127 0.33 18.34 1.60
C VAL A 127 0.36 17.87 0.16
N VAL A 128 1.55 17.85 -0.44
CA VAL A 128 1.78 17.34 -1.79
C VAL A 128 2.79 16.21 -1.68
N ILE A 129 2.34 14.99 -2.00
CA ILE A 129 3.21 13.82 -2.08
C ILE A 129 3.84 13.81 -3.46
N VAL A 130 5.16 13.80 -3.52
CA VAL A 130 5.92 13.89 -4.76
C VAL A 130 6.90 12.72 -4.84
N PRO A 131 6.83 11.87 -5.88
CA PRO A 131 7.87 10.89 -6.15
C PRO A 131 9.25 11.55 -6.24
N GLU A 132 10.30 10.92 -5.70
CA GLU A 132 11.64 11.51 -5.60
C GLU A 132 12.24 11.92 -6.94
N TRP A 133 11.87 11.22 -8.04
CA TRP A 133 12.35 11.49 -9.41
C TRP A 133 11.60 12.60 -10.13
N ILE A 134 10.56 13.19 -9.52
CA ILE A 134 9.78 14.28 -10.12
C ILE A 134 10.29 15.62 -9.57
N GLU A 135 10.73 16.47 -10.48
CA GLU A 135 11.05 17.85 -10.11
C GLU A 135 9.74 18.61 -9.85
N TYR A 136 9.53 19.02 -8.60
CA TYR A 136 8.33 19.74 -8.18
C TYR A 136 8.69 21.00 -7.41
N LYS A 137 8.17 22.13 -7.87
CA LYS A 137 8.29 23.43 -7.20
C LYS A 137 7.03 23.68 -6.38
N GLU A 138 7.18 23.75 -5.06
CA GLU A 138 6.10 24.04 -4.13
C GLU A 138 5.42 25.37 -4.44
N LYS A 139 4.10 25.38 -4.40
CA LYS A 139 3.31 26.62 -4.41
C LYS A 139 3.20 27.18 -3.00
N ASN A 140 2.77 28.46 -2.90
CA ASN A 140 2.64 29.11 -1.59
C ASN A 140 1.64 28.35 -0.69
N GLY A 141 2.12 27.95 0.49
CA GLY A 141 1.32 27.21 1.48
C GLY A 141 1.31 25.70 1.31
N GLU A 142 1.93 25.15 0.27
CA GLU A 142 2.09 23.70 0.11
C GLU A 142 3.21 23.16 1.00
N ILE A 143 3.04 21.93 1.43
CA ILE A 143 4.02 21.14 2.18
C ILE A 143 4.38 19.92 1.34
N LYS A 144 5.59 19.91 0.79
CA LYS A 144 6.08 18.83 -0.03
C LYS A 144 6.61 17.67 0.83
N VAL A 145 6.17 16.46 0.50
CA VAL A 145 6.71 15.21 1.01
C VAL A 145 7.24 14.39 -0.18
N LEU A 146 8.55 14.18 -0.21
CA LEU A 146 9.21 13.33 -1.21
C LEU A 146 9.12 11.87 -0.80
N LEU A 147 8.82 10.98 -1.74
CA LEU A 147 8.81 9.54 -1.49
C LEU A 147 9.54 8.77 -2.59
N ASP A 148 10.40 7.87 -2.18
CA ASP A 148 10.79 6.74 -3.01
C ASP A 148 9.71 5.65 -2.87
N SER A 149 8.90 5.51 -3.92
CA SER A 149 7.79 4.55 -3.97
C SER A 149 8.23 3.11 -4.30
N ASN A 150 9.52 2.88 -4.55
CA ASN A 150 10.02 1.57 -5.00
C ASN A 150 10.26 0.58 -3.86
N MET A 151 10.26 1.02 -2.59
CA MET A 151 10.81 0.22 -1.48
C MET A 151 9.78 -0.26 -0.45
N ALA A 152 8.58 0.34 -0.36
CA ALA A 152 7.61 -0.05 0.66
C ALA A 152 6.18 0.37 0.31
N PHE A 153 5.19 -0.25 0.98
CA PHE A 153 3.78 0.12 0.90
C PHE A 153 3.54 1.56 1.38
N GLY A 154 2.58 2.25 0.77
CA GLY A 154 2.20 3.62 1.15
C GLY A 154 2.74 4.68 0.20
N THR A 155 2.38 4.59 -1.09
CA THR A 155 2.77 5.58 -2.13
C THR A 155 2.01 6.90 -2.05
N GLY A 156 0.97 6.98 -1.21
CA GLY A 156 0.10 8.15 -1.11
C GLY A 156 -1.12 8.10 -2.04
N GLU A 157 -1.14 7.25 -3.05
CA GLU A 157 -2.27 7.12 -3.99
C GLU A 157 -3.48 6.43 -3.35
N HIS A 158 -3.24 5.54 -2.39
CA HIS A 158 -4.29 4.78 -1.75
C HIS A 158 -5.19 5.66 -0.87
N GLU A 159 -6.49 5.43 -0.91
CA GLU A 159 -7.50 6.21 -0.18
C GLU A 159 -7.22 6.28 1.32
N THR A 160 -6.73 5.19 1.91
CA THR A 160 -6.42 5.10 3.34
C THR A 160 -5.32 6.08 3.75
N THR A 161 -4.25 6.16 2.94
CA THR A 161 -3.14 7.09 3.16
C THR A 161 -3.59 8.53 3.03
N SER A 162 -4.37 8.81 1.97
CA SER A 162 -4.95 10.15 1.73
C SER A 162 -5.79 10.62 2.92
N MET A 163 -6.66 9.76 3.47
CA MET A 163 -7.48 10.10 4.64
C MET A 163 -6.62 10.36 5.89
N CYS A 164 -5.57 9.56 6.12
CA CYS A 164 -4.64 9.79 7.24
C CYS A 164 -3.91 11.13 7.12
N VAL A 165 -3.40 11.47 5.93
CA VAL A 165 -2.71 12.74 5.68
C VAL A 165 -3.64 13.93 5.95
N GLU A 166 -4.89 13.88 5.47
CA GLU A 166 -5.89 14.92 5.76
C GLU A 166 -6.18 15.06 7.26
N MET A 167 -6.24 13.94 7.98
CA MET A 167 -6.45 13.96 9.43
C MET A 167 -5.20 14.46 10.17
N LEU A 168 -3.99 14.09 9.74
CA LEU A 168 -2.76 14.65 10.30
C LEU A 168 -2.70 16.16 10.11
N ASP A 169 -3.06 16.67 8.93
CA ASP A 169 -3.10 18.13 8.67
C ASP A 169 -4.07 18.87 9.61
N LYS A 170 -5.17 18.21 9.97
CA LYS A 170 -6.18 18.79 10.89
C LYS A 170 -5.76 18.75 12.35
N TYR A 171 -5.06 17.70 12.79
CA TYR A 171 -4.87 17.42 14.20
C TYR A 171 -3.47 17.65 14.75
N VAL A 172 -2.42 17.56 13.91
CA VAL A 172 -1.04 17.75 14.35
C VAL A 172 -0.76 19.21 14.68
N LYS A 173 -0.12 19.45 15.81
CA LYS A 173 0.31 20.76 16.29
C LYS A 173 1.82 20.81 16.47
N ALA A 174 2.37 22.02 16.56
CA ALA A 174 3.82 22.26 16.60
C ALA A 174 4.55 21.58 17.79
N ASP A 175 3.88 21.41 18.93
CA ASP A 175 4.49 20.83 20.12
C ASP A 175 4.22 19.32 20.28
N ASP A 176 3.51 18.70 19.31
CA ASP A 176 3.10 17.31 19.43
C ASP A 176 4.29 16.35 19.22
N THR A 177 4.28 15.27 19.98
CA THR A 177 4.95 14.02 19.62
C THR A 177 3.96 13.16 18.87
N VAL A 178 4.32 12.73 17.67
CA VAL A 178 3.50 11.86 16.81
C VAL A 178 4.11 10.48 16.76
N LEU A 179 3.29 9.45 16.94
CA LEU A 179 3.68 8.06 16.78
C LEU A 179 3.04 7.53 15.47
N ASP A 180 3.85 6.99 14.58
CA ASP A 180 3.41 6.34 13.34
C ASP A 180 3.66 4.84 13.46
N VAL A 181 2.58 4.06 13.55
CA VAL A 181 2.61 2.63 13.88
C VAL A 181 2.28 1.79 12.65
N GLY A 182 3.22 0.95 12.22
CA GLY A 182 3.17 0.30 10.91
C GLY A 182 3.51 1.31 9.83
N CYS A 183 4.69 1.94 9.93
CA CYS A 183 5.01 3.14 9.16
C CYS A 183 5.24 2.89 7.67
N GLY A 184 5.58 1.67 7.24
CA GLY A 184 5.83 1.31 5.84
C GLY A 184 6.87 2.22 5.19
N SER A 185 6.44 3.06 4.25
CA SER A 185 7.29 4.08 3.60
C SER A 185 7.68 5.26 4.51
N GLY A 186 7.07 5.38 5.69
CA GLY A 186 7.22 6.51 6.61
C GLY A 186 6.38 7.74 6.23
N ILE A 187 5.49 7.63 5.26
CA ILE A 187 4.74 8.77 4.71
C ILE A 187 3.97 9.55 5.79
N LEU A 188 3.33 8.87 6.75
CA LEU A 188 2.53 9.54 7.78
C LEU A 188 3.42 10.26 8.79
N GLY A 189 4.48 9.59 9.28
CA GLY A 189 5.44 10.19 10.19
C GLY A 189 6.18 11.36 9.57
N ILE A 190 6.65 11.22 8.33
CA ILE A 190 7.31 12.30 7.57
C ILE A 190 6.34 13.47 7.38
N THR A 191 5.09 13.19 7.01
CA THR A 191 4.04 14.22 6.89
C THR A 191 3.84 14.95 8.21
N ALA A 192 3.73 14.23 9.33
CA ALA A 192 3.58 14.83 10.65
C ALA A 192 4.77 15.75 11.00
N SER A 193 6.00 15.32 10.71
CA SER A 193 7.20 16.16 10.87
C SER A 193 7.12 17.45 10.06
N LYS A 194 6.74 17.33 8.79
CA LYS A 194 6.61 18.48 7.87
C LYS A 194 5.45 19.42 8.24
N LEU A 195 4.42 18.90 8.89
CA LEU A 195 3.31 19.67 9.48
C LEU A 195 3.74 20.44 10.74
N GLY A 196 4.94 20.19 11.24
CA GLY A 196 5.53 20.91 12.37
C GLY A 196 5.51 20.16 13.69
N ALA A 197 5.21 18.85 13.71
CA ALA A 197 5.35 18.07 14.94
C ALA A 197 6.75 18.24 15.54
N ASN A 198 6.83 18.32 16.87
CA ASN A 198 8.10 18.48 17.58
C ASN A 198 8.97 17.22 17.51
N LYS A 199 8.33 16.06 17.59
CA LYS A 199 9.00 14.76 17.54
C LYS A 199 8.14 13.73 16.81
N VAL A 200 8.78 12.87 16.02
CA VAL A 200 8.10 11.75 15.36
C VAL A 200 8.81 10.45 15.66
N ILE A 201 8.05 9.43 16.06
CA ILE A 201 8.56 8.08 16.28
C ILE A 201 7.76 7.14 15.39
N MET A 202 8.45 6.43 14.54
CA MET A 202 7.88 5.52 13.56
C MET A 202 8.30 4.10 13.90
N THR A 203 7.38 3.14 13.80
CA THR A 203 7.65 1.73 14.09
C THR A 203 7.13 0.84 13.00
N ASP A 204 7.88 -0.21 12.66
CA ASP A 204 7.43 -1.27 11.79
C ASP A 204 8.05 -2.60 12.21
N ILE A 205 7.42 -3.72 11.84
CA ILE A 205 7.94 -5.09 12.08
C ILE A 205 8.82 -5.57 10.94
N ASP A 206 8.77 -4.90 9.79
CA ASP A 206 9.52 -5.23 8.59
C ASP A 206 10.79 -4.39 8.48
N GLU A 207 11.93 -5.05 8.38
CA GLU A 207 13.24 -4.40 8.18
C GLU A 207 13.30 -3.60 6.87
N CYS A 208 12.60 -4.06 5.82
CA CYS A 208 12.52 -3.35 4.56
C CYS A 208 11.76 -2.02 4.73
N ALA A 209 10.67 -2.01 5.50
CA ALA A 209 9.91 -0.81 5.82
C ALA A 209 10.74 0.19 6.63
N VAL A 210 11.50 -0.29 7.63
CA VAL A 210 12.42 0.56 8.41
C VAL A 210 13.47 1.21 7.50
N THR A 211 14.08 0.42 6.62
CA THR A 211 15.09 0.92 5.65
C THR A 211 14.49 1.97 4.70
N ALA A 212 13.29 1.70 4.18
CA ALA A 212 12.57 2.63 3.31
C ALA A 212 12.22 3.94 4.03
N THR A 213 11.72 3.84 5.27
CA THR A 213 11.42 5.01 6.11
C THR A 213 12.67 5.85 6.37
N GLU A 214 13.82 5.24 6.71
CA GLU A 214 15.07 5.96 6.89
C GLU A 214 15.53 6.68 5.62
N HIS A 215 15.38 6.04 4.47
CA HIS A 215 15.69 6.65 3.17
C HIS A 215 14.79 7.86 2.93
N ASN A 216 13.49 7.71 3.08
CA ASN A 216 12.51 8.78 2.87
C ASN A 216 12.66 9.92 3.88
N MET A 217 13.03 9.64 5.13
CA MET A 217 13.39 10.68 6.11
C MET A 217 14.56 11.52 5.63
N ARG A 218 15.61 10.89 5.09
CA ARG A 218 16.77 11.61 4.53
C ARG A 218 16.38 12.50 3.35
N LEU A 219 15.57 12.00 2.41
CA LEU A 219 15.04 12.77 1.28
C LEU A 219 14.30 14.03 1.72
N ASN A 220 13.60 13.94 2.84
CA ASN A 220 12.78 15.03 3.38
C ASN A 220 13.51 15.91 4.40
N ASN A 221 14.76 15.64 4.72
CA ASN A 221 15.53 16.32 5.78
C ASN A 221 14.80 16.29 7.14
N VAL A 222 14.18 15.15 7.49
CA VAL A 222 13.50 14.95 8.76
C VAL A 222 14.54 14.66 9.85
N ALA A 223 14.85 15.64 10.68
CA ALA A 223 15.83 15.54 11.76
C ALA A 223 15.21 15.19 13.13
N ASN A 224 13.90 15.40 13.30
CA ASN A 224 13.14 15.17 14.52
C ASN A 224 12.42 13.81 14.55
N GLY A 225 12.72 12.94 13.57
CA GLY A 225 12.14 11.59 13.45
C GLY A 225 13.10 10.50 13.92
N THR A 226 12.53 9.41 14.42
CA THR A 226 13.25 8.16 14.72
C THR A 226 12.40 7.01 14.21
N VAL A 227 13.01 6.04 13.52
CA VAL A 227 12.35 4.80 13.12
C VAL A 227 12.94 3.62 13.88
N LEU A 228 12.10 2.68 14.28
CA LEU A 228 12.44 1.54 15.11
C LEU A 228 11.83 0.26 14.53
N LEU A 229 12.63 -0.80 14.45
CA LEU A 229 12.14 -2.15 14.16
C LEU A 229 11.46 -2.69 15.42
N LYS A 230 10.13 -2.60 15.48
CA LYS A 230 9.33 -3.01 16.63
C LYS A 230 7.95 -3.49 16.20
N ASN A 231 7.43 -4.44 16.97
CA ASN A 231 6.05 -4.88 16.83
C ASN A 231 5.13 -3.91 17.56
N LEU A 232 4.44 -3.04 16.81
CA LEU A 232 3.54 -2.02 17.34
C LEU A 232 4.27 -1.15 18.39
N LEU A 233 3.61 -0.91 19.52
CA LEU A 233 4.17 -0.19 20.68
C LEU A 233 4.26 -1.19 21.85
N ASP A 234 5.31 -2.02 21.86
CA ASP A 234 5.50 -3.11 22.82
C ASP A 234 5.60 -2.67 24.28
N ASP A 235 5.84 -1.39 24.52
CA ASP A 235 5.94 -0.82 25.85
C ASP A 235 5.32 0.59 25.90
N ASN A 236 5.02 1.06 27.10
CA ASN A 236 4.46 2.40 27.36
C ASN A 236 5.55 3.46 27.62
N SER A 237 6.80 3.21 27.23
CA SER A 237 7.93 4.12 27.48
C SER A 237 7.84 5.40 26.65
N VAL A 238 7.13 5.33 25.51
CA VAL A 238 6.93 6.45 24.60
C VAL A 238 5.46 6.86 24.60
N LYS A 239 5.20 8.16 24.76
CA LYS A 239 3.86 8.74 24.67
C LYS A 239 3.80 9.84 23.63
N GLY A 240 2.71 9.87 22.87
CA GLY A 240 2.42 10.90 21.88
C GLY A 240 1.08 11.57 22.12
N GLN A 241 0.91 12.76 21.57
CA GLN A 241 -0.37 13.47 21.51
C GLN A 241 -1.21 12.94 20.33
N VAL A 242 -0.54 12.46 19.29
CA VAL A 242 -1.17 11.88 18.10
C VAL A 242 -0.53 10.52 17.82
N ILE A 243 -1.36 9.51 17.60
CA ILE A 243 -0.93 8.22 17.06
C ILE A 243 -1.61 8.03 15.71
N ALA A 244 -0.86 7.67 14.67
CA ALA A 244 -1.37 7.29 13.37
C ALA A 244 -1.11 5.79 13.12
N CYS A 245 -2.14 5.07 12.68
CA CYS A 245 -2.06 3.65 12.33
C CYS A 245 -2.83 3.43 11.02
N ASN A 246 -2.12 3.09 9.95
CA ASN A 246 -2.74 2.70 8.67
C ASN A 246 -2.40 1.24 8.39
N ILE A 247 -3.06 0.33 9.13
CA ILE A 247 -2.81 -1.11 9.13
C ILE A 247 -4.12 -1.89 9.10
N MET A 248 -4.06 -3.22 8.97
CA MET A 248 -5.26 -4.06 8.87
C MET A 248 -6.19 -3.93 10.09
N ALA A 249 -7.49 -3.96 9.83
CA ALA A 249 -8.54 -3.81 10.86
C ALA A 249 -8.42 -4.80 12.01
N GLU A 250 -8.03 -6.04 11.74
CA GLU A 250 -7.84 -7.10 12.74
C GLU A 250 -6.74 -6.74 13.74
N VAL A 251 -5.64 -6.19 13.22
CA VAL A 251 -4.50 -5.74 14.05
C VAL A 251 -4.91 -4.52 14.88
N LEU A 252 -5.65 -3.57 14.27
CA LEU A 252 -6.19 -2.41 15.00
C LEU A 252 -7.08 -2.83 16.15
N MET A 253 -8.00 -3.78 15.94
CA MET A 253 -8.88 -4.29 17.02
C MET A 253 -8.09 -4.98 18.13
N ALA A 254 -7.11 -5.80 17.79
CA ALA A 254 -6.25 -6.46 18.76
C ALA A 254 -5.39 -5.46 19.56
N PHE A 255 -5.04 -4.34 18.97
CA PHE A 255 -4.22 -3.31 19.59
C PHE A 255 -5.02 -2.34 20.49
N ALA A 256 -6.33 -2.19 20.28
CA ALA A 256 -7.19 -1.25 20.99
C ALA A 256 -7.05 -1.27 22.53
N PRO A 257 -6.95 -2.43 23.23
CA PRO A 257 -6.82 -2.46 24.70
C PRO A 257 -5.49 -1.91 25.22
N PHE A 258 -4.45 -1.86 24.38
CA PHE A 258 -3.07 -1.56 24.80
C PHE A 258 -2.62 -0.15 24.43
N ILE A 259 -3.03 0.35 23.28
CA ILE A 259 -2.54 1.61 22.67
C ILE A 259 -2.72 2.85 23.58
N GLY A 260 -3.70 2.81 24.48
CA GLY A 260 -3.96 3.91 25.44
C GLY A 260 -2.80 4.24 26.35
N GLY A 261 -1.88 3.27 26.61
CA GLY A 261 -0.67 3.48 27.37
C GLY A 261 0.34 4.43 26.70
N ASN A 262 0.34 4.45 25.37
CA ASN A 262 1.22 5.28 24.55
C ASN A 262 0.61 6.63 24.16
N LEU A 263 -0.60 6.94 24.64
CA LEU A 263 -1.29 8.18 24.33
C LEU A 263 -1.33 9.08 25.58
N THR A 264 -1.03 10.36 25.41
CA THR A 264 -1.22 11.37 26.47
C THR A 264 -2.70 11.60 26.73
N ASP A 265 -3.05 12.14 27.89
CA ASP A 265 -4.43 12.49 28.21
C ASP A 265 -4.95 13.55 27.22
N GLY A 266 -6.14 13.32 26.69
CA GLY A 266 -6.71 14.15 25.63
C GLY A 266 -6.07 13.97 24.27
N GLY A 267 -5.11 13.07 24.10
CA GLY A 267 -4.51 12.72 22.82
C GLY A 267 -5.47 11.97 21.91
N ILE A 268 -5.13 11.89 20.63
CA ILE A 268 -5.96 11.27 19.57
C ILE A 268 -5.25 10.13 18.86
N ILE A 269 -6.04 9.22 18.33
CA ILE A 269 -5.57 8.16 17.44
C ILE A 269 -6.28 8.30 16.10
N ILE A 270 -5.52 8.31 15.02
CA ILE A 270 -5.97 8.24 13.64
C ILE A 270 -5.79 6.80 13.17
N LEU A 271 -6.86 6.14 12.81
CA LEU A 271 -6.92 4.74 12.39
C LEU A 271 -7.38 4.67 10.94
N SER A 272 -6.69 3.92 10.10
CA SER A 272 -7.08 3.65 8.71
C SER A 272 -6.59 2.26 8.26
N GLY A 273 -6.79 1.90 6.97
CA GLY A 273 -6.61 0.52 6.52
C GLY A 273 -7.83 -0.34 6.83
N ILE A 274 -8.99 0.29 7.00
CA ILE A 274 -10.24 -0.32 7.47
C ILE A 274 -11.22 -0.36 6.29
N LEU A 275 -11.61 -1.56 5.84
CA LEU A 275 -12.73 -1.70 4.93
C LEU A 275 -14.02 -1.20 5.60
N VAL A 276 -14.91 -0.56 4.82
CA VAL A 276 -16.17 0.03 5.33
C VAL A 276 -16.99 -1.01 6.11
N GLU A 277 -17.02 -2.26 5.67
CA GLU A 277 -17.72 -3.37 6.33
C GLU A 277 -17.17 -3.70 7.74
N LYS A 278 -15.90 -3.35 8.04
CA LYS A 278 -15.23 -3.57 9.32
C LYS A 278 -15.23 -2.34 10.23
N LEU A 279 -15.67 -1.18 9.72
CA LEU A 279 -15.60 0.10 10.44
C LEU A 279 -16.29 0.06 11.80
N ASP A 280 -17.50 -0.47 11.86
CA ASP A 280 -18.28 -0.54 13.11
C ASP A 280 -17.62 -1.46 14.15
N ALA A 281 -17.00 -2.57 13.70
CA ALA A 281 -16.28 -3.47 14.59
C ALA A 281 -15.03 -2.81 15.19
N VAL A 282 -14.23 -2.12 14.36
CA VAL A 282 -13.06 -1.36 14.84
C VAL A 282 -13.50 -0.24 15.78
N LYS A 283 -14.50 0.55 15.40
CA LYS A 283 -15.05 1.62 16.25
C LYS A 283 -15.49 1.10 17.61
N LYS A 284 -16.23 -0.02 17.63
CA LYS A 284 -16.66 -0.67 18.86
C LYS A 284 -15.50 -1.08 19.74
N ALA A 285 -14.45 -1.70 19.18
CA ALA A 285 -13.27 -2.14 19.93
C ALA A 285 -12.59 -0.97 20.66
N TYR A 286 -12.46 0.18 20.03
CA TYR A 286 -11.88 1.38 20.65
C TYR A 286 -12.80 2.02 21.69
N LEU A 287 -14.12 2.04 21.46
CA LEU A 287 -15.08 2.52 22.46
C LEU A 287 -15.08 1.63 23.71
N ASP A 288 -15.05 0.31 23.53
CA ASP A 288 -14.98 -0.67 24.62
C ASP A 288 -13.64 -0.53 25.40
N ALA A 289 -12.57 -0.10 24.74
CA ALA A 289 -11.27 0.22 25.37
C ALA A 289 -11.23 1.60 26.07
N GLY A 290 -12.36 2.33 26.12
CA GLY A 290 -12.49 3.60 26.85
C GLY A 290 -12.14 4.86 26.07
N PHE A 291 -11.97 4.76 24.76
CA PHE A 291 -11.82 5.93 23.90
C PHE A 291 -13.16 6.54 23.55
N THR A 292 -13.17 7.82 23.19
CA THR A 292 -14.35 8.51 22.65
C THR A 292 -14.21 8.72 21.15
N PHE A 293 -15.30 8.51 20.42
CA PHE A 293 -15.38 8.79 18.99
C PHE A 293 -15.27 10.29 18.71
N VAL A 294 -14.49 10.66 17.70
CA VAL A 294 -14.35 12.05 17.26
C VAL A 294 -14.96 12.23 15.87
N GLU A 295 -14.43 11.54 14.89
CA GLU A 295 -14.96 11.57 13.51
C GLU A 295 -14.58 10.32 12.73
N GLN A 296 -15.22 10.12 11.60
CA GLN A 296 -14.87 9.10 10.62
C GLN A 296 -14.94 9.66 9.21
N LYS A 297 -14.21 9.04 8.29
CA LYS A 297 -14.20 9.37 6.86
C LYS A 297 -14.31 8.09 6.05
N ILE A 298 -15.01 8.16 4.93
CA ILE A 298 -15.16 7.05 3.99
C ILE A 298 -14.73 7.54 2.62
N LYS A 299 -13.92 6.76 1.92
CA LYS A 299 -13.48 7.02 0.55
C LYS A 299 -13.42 5.69 -0.19
N GLY A 300 -14.28 5.50 -1.19
CA GLY A 300 -14.44 4.21 -1.86
C GLY A 300 -14.85 3.11 -0.88
N GLU A 301 -14.13 2.02 -0.86
CA GLU A 301 -14.34 0.87 0.02
C GLU A 301 -13.60 0.99 1.37
N TRP A 302 -12.86 2.08 1.57
CA TRP A 302 -12.00 2.29 2.71
C TRP A 302 -12.54 3.34 3.66
N SER A 303 -12.15 3.21 4.91
CA SER A 303 -12.52 4.16 5.96
C SER A 303 -11.36 4.52 6.86
N ALA A 304 -11.47 5.67 7.49
CA ALA A 304 -10.61 6.15 8.55
C ALA A 304 -11.45 6.62 9.74
N LEU A 305 -10.92 6.47 10.93
CA LEU A 305 -11.57 6.74 12.20
C LEU A 305 -10.64 7.55 13.11
N VAL A 306 -11.15 8.57 13.75
CA VAL A 306 -10.44 9.29 14.81
C VAL A 306 -11.12 9.05 16.16
N VAL A 307 -10.34 8.61 17.11
CA VAL A 307 -10.78 8.45 18.51
C VAL A 307 -9.87 9.25 19.44
N LYS A 308 -10.39 9.59 20.62
CA LYS A 308 -9.71 10.42 21.61
C LYS A 308 -9.66 9.72 22.97
N LYS A 309 -8.53 9.82 23.66
CA LYS A 309 -8.39 9.39 25.05
C LYS A 309 -9.08 10.39 25.98
N GLY A 310 -9.82 9.89 26.95
CA GLY A 310 -10.37 10.72 28.03
C GLY A 310 -9.28 11.49 28.77
N VAL A 311 -9.66 12.58 29.41
CA VAL A 311 -8.82 13.31 30.37
C VAL A 311 -9.16 12.74 31.75
N ASN A 312 -8.18 12.11 32.40
CA ASN A 312 -8.31 11.65 33.81
C ASN A 312 -8.00 12.76 34.79
#